data_c2c91642f9547b1d2e3cc4a1c2ce4c76
#
_entry.id   c2c91642f9547b1d2e3cc4a1c2ce4c76
#
_cell.length_a   1.000
_cell.length_b   1.000
_cell.length_c   1.000
_cell.angle_alpha   90.00
_cell.angle_beta   90.00
_cell.angle_gamma   90.00
#
_symmetry.space_group_name_H-M   'P 1'
#
loop_
_entity.id
_entity.type
_entity.pdbx_description
1 polymer ?
#
loop_
_entity_poly.entity_id
_entity_poly.type
_entity_poly.pdbx_seq_one_letter_code
_entity_poly.pdbx_strand_id
1 'polypeptide(L)'
;EEAINSPLVAKEGRDAEVIEAQWFVEEVRRELYDLYGAKGLYDGGLSVRTTMQASLQKLGEQSLRAGLRSYDRRHGWRGPIAQIDVSDNWFEALKKVEDPKGIKPWQLAVVLEVKNKDVVIGLKTEEKGRILFEDMKWARSWVKGQKLGRSLKKPSDVLKVGDVVAVDALEGENGAVGLYGLEQLPDVSGGLVAMDPHTGRILALVGGWSQEISEFNRAVQAQRQPGSAFKPFVYAAALDKGFTPASKIMDGPFVLTQENGDRWKPANYSNKFYGPSTLRLGIELSRNLMTVRLARSIGMDVVADYSARFGIKRNLQETLAMSLGAMDTTLLKMTTAYAMLVNGGKEVTPTLIDRVQNRRGAAIYQHDIRDCKGCKAASWRGQELPDIADTREQVIAPTTAYQVVSMLEGVVQRGTGRKIRAVKKPLAGKTGTTNDSKDAWFLGFSPDLVVGVYTG
;
A
#
# COMPACT_ATOMS: atom_id res chain seq x y z
N GLU A 1 10.24 -3.26 57.54
CA GLU A 1 10.37 -1.86 58.03
C GLU A 1 11.25 -0.98 57.10
N GLU A 2 12.35 -1.49 56.50
CA GLU A 2 13.16 -0.73 55.54
C GLU A 2 12.41 -0.33 54.28
N ALA A 3 11.51 -1.15 53.78
CA ALA A 3 10.72 -0.86 52.56
C ALA A 3 9.66 0.23 52.78
N ILE A 4 9.21 0.45 54.01
CA ILE A 4 8.21 1.49 54.35
C ILE A 4 8.84 2.87 54.44
N ASN A 5 10.13 2.95 54.75
CA ASN A 5 10.87 4.20 54.90
C ASN A 5 11.69 4.58 53.65
N SER A 6 11.64 3.79 52.58
CA SER A 6 12.28 4.11 51.33
C SER A 6 11.56 5.28 50.65
N PRO A 7 12.25 6.31 50.18
CA PRO A 7 11.60 7.40 49.45
C PRO A 7 10.97 6.83 48.18
N LEU A 8 9.68 7.14 47.97
CA LEU A 8 8.99 6.84 46.71
C LEU A 8 9.60 7.68 45.63
N VAL A 9 10.59 7.14 44.92
CA VAL A 9 11.12 7.72 43.70
C VAL A 9 10.22 7.22 42.55
N ALA A 10 9.33 8.09 42.09
CA ALA A 10 8.65 7.84 40.84
C ALA A 10 9.72 7.74 39.75
N LYS A 11 9.92 6.56 39.17
CA LYS A 11 10.67 6.41 37.94
C LYS A 11 9.91 7.22 36.90
N GLU A 12 10.49 8.30 36.37
CA GLU A 12 9.99 8.90 35.14
C GLU A 12 9.86 7.75 34.14
N GLY A 13 8.62 7.46 33.75
CA GLY A 13 8.37 6.51 32.66
C GLY A 13 9.15 6.99 31.46
N ARG A 14 9.80 6.11 30.72
CA ARG A 14 10.27 6.45 29.37
C ARG A 14 9.11 7.13 28.69
N ASP A 15 9.35 8.34 28.15
CA ASP A 15 8.35 9.00 27.33
C ASP A 15 7.79 7.98 26.35
N ALA A 16 6.49 7.72 26.49
CA ALA A 16 5.84 6.75 25.62
C ALA A 16 5.95 7.33 24.19
N GLU A 17 6.65 6.64 23.32
CA GLU A 17 6.75 7.04 21.92
C GLU A 17 5.33 7.05 21.34
N VAL A 18 4.75 8.23 21.17
CA VAL A 18 3.42 8.40 20.59
C VAL A 18 3.59 8.22 19.09
N ILE A 19 3.07 7.10 18.58
CA ILE A 19 3.10 6.80 17.16
C ILE A 19 1.77 7.21 16.56
N GLU A 20 1.81 8.11 15.59
CA GLU A 20 0.65 8.46 14.78
C GLU A 20 0.37 7.32 13.79
N ALA A 21 -0.58 6.46 14.10
CA ALA A 21 -0.99 5.34 13.27
C ALA A 21 -2.52 5.23 13.21
N GLN A 22 -3.17 6.34 12.89
CA GLN A 22 -4.63 6.52 12.99
C GLN A 22 -5.42 5.40 12.28
N TRP A 23 -5.01 5.01 11.06
CA TRP A 23 -5.65 3.94 10.29
C TRP A 23 -5.56 2.58 11.00
N PHE A 24 -4.38 2.26 11.52
CA PHE A 24 -4.15 1.01 12.22
C PHE A 24 -4.94 0.95 13.53
N VAL A 25 -4.88 2.02 14.30
CA VAL A 25 -5.57 2.13 15.60
C VAL A 25 -7.09 2.05 15.42
N GLU A 26 -7.65 2.69 14.40
CA GLU A 26 -9.10 2.64 14.15
C GLU A 26 -9.56 1.23 13.77
N GLU A 27 -8.81 0.48 12.98
CA GLU A 27 -9.16 -0.92 12.68
C GLU A 27 -9.04 -1.81 13.94
N VAL A 28 -8.02 -1.61 14.77
CA VAL A 28 -7.93 -2.29 16.08
C VAL A 28 -9.13 -1.95 16.97
N ARG A 29 -9.53 -0.67 17.01
CA ARG A 29 -10.70 -0.25 17.78
C ARG A 29 -11.98 -0.93 17.31
N ARG A 30 -12.18 -1.04 15.98
CA ARG A 30 -13.34 -1.73 15.39
C ARG A 30 -13.34 -3.21 15.75
N GLU A 31 -12.22 -3.90 15.61
CA GLU A 31 -12.09 -5.31 15.96
C GLU A 31 -12.39 -5.55 17.46
N LEU A 32 -11.85 -4.70 18.34
CA LEU A 32 -12.15 -4.76 19.77
C LEU A 32 -13.61 -4.47 20.10
N TYR A 33 -14.22 -3.54 19.38
CA TYR A 33 -15.64 -3.24 19.55
C TYR A 33 -16.51 -4.44 19.16
N ASP A 34 -16.19 -5.10 18.05
CA ASP A 34 -16.92 -6.29 17.60
C ASP A 34 -16.74 -7.48 18.57
N LEU A 35 -15.55 -7.63 19.18
CA LEU A 35 -15.26 -8.70 20.12
C LEU A 35 -15.86 -8.47 21.52
N TYR A 36 -15.85 -7.25 22.04
CA TYR A 36 -16.12 -6.95 23.44
C TYR A 36 -17.27 -5.93 23.66
N GLY A 37 -17.78 -5.34 22.59
CA GLY A 37 -18.80 -4.28 22.64
C GLY A 37 -18.27 -2.98 23.26
N ALA A 38 -19.13 -1.94 23.28
CA ALA A 38 -18.77 -0.62 23.80
C ALA A 38 -18.30 -0.67 25.26
N LYS A 39 -19.03 -1.37 26.13
CA LYS A 39 -18.70 -1.45 27.56
C LYS A 39 -17.37 -2.18 27.80
N GLY A 40 -17.10 -3.27 27.08
CA GLY A 40 -15.84 -3.98 27.17
C GLY A 40 -14.66 -3.13 26.71
N LEU A 41 -14.82 -2.43 25.59
CA LEU A 41 -13.78 -1.61 25.01
C LEU A 41 -13.45 -0.37 25.88
N TYR A 42 -14.47 0.41 26.29
CA TYR A 42 -14.23 1.70 26.95
C TYR A 42 -14.14 1.63 28.48
N ASP A 43 -14.85 0.66 29.11
CA ASP A 43 -14.91 0.54 30.57
C ASP A 43 -14.17 -0.72 31.08
N GLY A 44 -13.76 -1.64 30.18
CA GLY A 44 -13.20 -2.94 30.52
C GLY A 44 -11.80 -2.91 31.11
N GLY A 45 -11.05 -1.82 30.92
CA GLY A 45 -9.65 -1.71 31.34
C GLY A 45 -8.77 -2.71 30.58
N LEU A 46 -8.96 -2.78 29.25
CA LEU A 46 -8.21 -3.68 28.37
C LEU A 46 -6.78 -3.17 28.13
N SER A 47 -5.81 -4.07 28.20
CA SER A 47 -4.46 -3.84 27.69
C SER A 47 -4.28 -4.61 26.38
N VAL A 48 -4.06 -3.89 25.29
CA VAL A 48 -4.01 -4.45 23.93
C VAL A 48 -2.61 -4.38 23.38
N ARG A 49 -2.03 -5.53 23.05
CA ARG A 49 -0.80 -5.61 22.26
C ARG A 49 -1.17 -5.81 20.80
N THR A 50 -0.84 -4.84 19.98
CA THR A 50 -1.03 -4.90 18.54
C THR A 50 0.15 -5.57 17.84
N THR A 51 -0.04 -5.92 16.56
CA THR A 51 1.01 -6.50 15.71
C THR A 51 1.87 -5.44 15.01
N MET A 52 1.52 -4.16 15.17
CA MET A 52 2.19 -3.04 14.52
C MET A 52 3.68 -2.96 14.88
N GLN A 53 4.50 -2.76 13.86
CA GLN A 53 5.90 -2.36 14.01
C GLN A 53 6.03 -0.87 13.70
N ALA A 54 6.39 -0.06 14.71
CA ALA A 54 6.46 1.40 14.62
C ALA A 54 7.28 1.90 13.44
N SER A 55 8.47 1.33 13.24
CA SER A 55 9.36 1.71 12.13
C SER A 55 8.76 1.38 10.76
N LEU A 56 8.11 0.22 10.60
CA LEU A 56 7.44 -0.16 9.35
C LEU A 56 6.19 0.68 9.10
N GLN A 57 5.43 1.02 10.13
CA GLN A 57 4.26 1.90 10.01
C GLN A 57 4.69 3.27 9.49
N LYS A 58 5.70 3.89 10.11
CA LYS A 58 6.25 5.18 9.68
C LYS A 58 6.78 5.13 8.24
N LEU A 59 7.55 4.10 7.89
CA LEU A 59 8.05 3.90 6.53
C LEU A 59 6.90 3.67 5.52
N GLY A 60 5.86 2.96 5.92
CA GLY A 60 4.66 2.73 5.10
C GLY A 60 3.94 4.02 4.77
N GLU A 61 3.72 4.88 5.76
CA GLU A 61 3.09 6.20 5.57
C GLU A 61 3.93 7.10 4.66
N GLN A 62 5.22 7.20 4.94
CA GLN A 62 6.15 7.99 4.13
C GLN A 62 6.19 7.49 2.68
N SER A 63 6.25 6.17 2.48
CA SER A 63 6.31 5.56 1.15
C SER A 63 5.03 5.77 0.35
N LEU A 64 3.86 5.59 0.99
CA LEU A 64 2.58 5.84 0.33
C LEU A 64 2.45 7.31 -0.05
N ARG A 65 2.71 8.24 0.89
CA ARG A 65 2.66 9.67 0.62
C ARG A 65 3.62 10.09 -0.50
N ALA A 66 4.87 9.61 -0.48
CA ALA A 66 5.84 9.87 -1.55
C ALA A 66 5.36 9.34 -2.91
N GLY A 67 4.74 8.17 -2.93
CA GLY A 67 4.14 7.57 -4.14
C GLY A 67 2.99 8.41 -4.70
N LEU A 68 2.04 8.79 -3.84
CA LEU A 68 0.87 9.63 -4.20
C LEU A 68 1.32 11.01 -4.69
N ARG A 69 2.23 11.67 -3.95
CA ARG A 69 2.86 12.95 -4.34
C ARG A 69 3.52 12.85 -5.73
N SER A 70 4.32 11.80 -5.93
CA SER A 70 5.02 11.58 -7.21
C SER A 70 4.05 11.32 -8.36
N TYR A 71 2.96 10.60 -8.12
CA TYR A 71 1.90 10.36 -9.11
C TYR A 71 1.20 11.66 -9.45
N ASP A 72 0.75 12.41 -8.46
CA ASP A 72 0.01 13.66 -8.61
C ASP A 72 0.81 14.72 -9.38
N ARG A 73 2.10 14.89 -9.03
CA ARG A 73 3.00 15.80 -9.76
C ARG A 73 3.14 15.47 -11.26
N ARG A 74 3.05 14.19 -11.64
CA ARG A 74 3.08 13.79 -13.06
C ARG A 74 1.81 14.18 -13.83
N HIS A 75 0.74 14.56 -13.12
CA HIS A 75 -0.54 14.98 -13.71
C HIS A 75 -0.71 16.51 -13.74
N GLY A 76 0.19 17.24 -13.07
CA GLY A 76 0.30 18.69 -13.23
C GLY A 76 -0.23 19.50 -12.06
N TRP A 77 0.03 20.77 -12.13
CA TRP A 77 -0.30 21.78 -11.14
C TRP A 77 -1.73 22.28 -11.32
N ARG A 78 -2.52 22.28 -10.24
CA ARG A 78 -3.93 22.72 -10.24
C ARG A 78 -4.13 24.18 -9.79
N GLY A 79 -3.05 24.88 -9.44
CA GLY A 79 -3.11 26.26 -9.01
C GLY A 79 -2.86 26.48 -7.53
N PRO A 80 -2.79 27.72 -7.07
CA PRO A 80 -2.64 28.08 -5.67
C PRO A 80 -3.90 27.70 -4.86
N ILE A 81 -3.74 27.55 -3.55
CA ILE A 81 -4.82 27.24 -2.61
C ILE A 81 -5.75 28.44 -2.43
N ALA A 82 -5.16 29.65 -2.37
CA ALA A 82 -5.86 30.92 -2.24
C ALA A 82 -5.01 32.03 -2.89
N GLN A 83 -5.59 33.23 -2.97
CA GLN A 83 -4.88 34.45 -3.33
C GLN A 83 -5.24 35.54 -2.31
N ILE A 84 -4.23 36.25 -1.80
CA ILE A 84 -4.39 37.32 -0.81
C ILE A 84 -3.67 38.58 -1.26
N ASP A 85 -4.09 39.73 -0.74
CA ASP A 85 -3.37 40.98 -0.91
C ASP A 85 -2.14 41.03 0.03
N VAL A 86 -1.01 41.40 -0.52
CA VAL A 86 0.28 41.47 0.20
C VAL A 86 0.81 42.90 0.37
N SER A 87 0.00 43.93 0.02
CA SER A 87 0.43 45.33 -0.03
C SER A 87 0.82 45.90 1.33
N ASP A 88 0.04 45.64 2.41
CA ASP A 88 0.27 46.29 3.72
C ASP A 88 0.72 45.29 4.80
N ASN A 89 0.01 44.19 5.02
CA ASN A 89 0.34 43.23 6.07
C ASN A 89 0.03 41.79 5.60
N TRP A 90 0.92 41.27 4.79
CA TRP A 90 0.79 39.91 4.25
C TRP A 90 0.67 38.82 5.34
N PHE A 91 1.35 39.05 6.48
CA PHE A 91 1.41 38.09 7.58
C PHE A 91 0.03 37.89 8.24
N GLU A 92 -0.66 38.99 8.57
CA GLU A 92 -2.01 38.93 9.12
C GLU A 92 -3.04 38.42 8.08
N ALA A 93 -2.83 38.70 6.80
CA ALA A 93 -3.66 38.16 5.74
C ALA A 93 -3.47 36.66 5.59
N LEU A 94 -2.22 36.16 5.64
CA LEU A 94 -1.92 34.72 5.56
C LEU A 94 -2.44 33.95 6.77
N LYS A 95 -2.39 34.51 7.98
CA LYS A 95 -2.93 33.88 9.20
C LYS A 95 -4.43 33.58 9.10
N LYS A 96 -5.19 34.39 8.37
CA LYS A 96 -6.63 34.20 8.15
C LYS A 96 -6.95 33.07 7.18
N VAL A 97 -5.98 32.61 6.39
CA VAL A 97 -6.16 31.46 5.48
C VAL A 97 -6.11 30.18 6.30
N GLU A 98 -7.19 29.41 6.27
CA GLU A 98 -7.25 28.12 6.95
C GLU A 98 -6.31 27.10 6.30
N ASP A 99 -5.65 26.29 7.13
CA ASP A 99 -4.84 25.19 6.62
C ASP A 99 -5.75 24.10 6.04
N PRO A 100 -5.52 23.68 4.81
CA PRO A 100 -6.26 22.54 4.25
C PRO A 100 -6.07 21.29 5.10
N LYS A 101 -7.10 20.48 5.26
CA LYS A 101 -7.01 19.19 5.92
C LYS A 101 -5.92 18.34 5.28
N GLY A 102 -5.12 17.67 6.10
CA GLY A 102 -4.05 16.78 5.64
C GLY A 102 -2.84 17.49 5.02
N ILE A 103 -2.69 18.81 5.20
CA ILE A 103 -1.52 19.55 4.72
C ILE A 103 -0.24 19.12 5.45
N LYS A 104 -0.33 18.75 6.71
CA LYS A 104 0.84 18.37 7.52
C LYS A 104 1.60 17.18 6.91
N PRO A 105 2.95 17.20 6.94
CA PRO A 105 3.84 18.16 7.63
C PRO A 105 4.11 19.46 6.85
N TRP A 106 3.54 19.66 5.67
CA TRP A 106 3.69 20.88 4.88
C TRP A 106 3.00 22.06 5.59
N GLN A 107 3.31 23.26 5.13
CA GLN A 107 2.75 24.50 5.67
C GLN A 107 2.33 25.43 4.54
N LEU A 108 1.46 26.41 4.87
CA LEU A 108 1.08 27.46 3.94
C LEU A 108 2.13 28.55 3.88
N ALA A 109 2.38 29.03 2.68
CA ALA A 109 3.20 30.21 2.42
C ALA A 109 2.53 31.11 1.40
N VAL A 110 2.74 32.42 1.51
CA VAL A 110 2.31 33.41 0.52
C VAL A 110 3.49 33.86 -0.34
N VAL A 111 3.27 34.00 -1.63
CA VAL A 111 4.26 34.54 -2.57
C VAL A 111 4.38 36.04 -2.39
N LEU A 112 5.55 36.51 -1.97
CA LEU A 112 5.85 37.93 -1.74
C LEU A 112 6.52 38.59 -2.96
N GLU A 113 7.40 37.87 -3.64
CA GLU A 113 8.13 38.35 -4.78
C GLU A 113 8.45 37.21 -5.76
N VAL A 114 8.30 37.45 -7.06
CA VAL A 114 8.65 36.48 -8.11
C VAL A 114 9.85 37.00 -8.89
N LYS A 115 10.99 36.31 -8.76
CA LYS A 115 12.25 36.64 -9.46
C LYS A 115 12.47 35.73 -10.67
N ASN A 116 13.57 35.92 -11.37
CA ASN A 116 13.89 35.13 -12.56
C ASN A 116 14.26 33.66 -12.26
N LYS A 117 14.81 33.38 -11.07
CA LYS A 117 15.33 32.05 -10.71
C LYS A 117 14.69 31.47 -9.44
N ASP A 118 13.98 32.29 -8.67
CA ASP A 118 13.36 31.89 -7.41
C ASP A 118 12.12 32.75 -7.10
N VAL A 119 11.41 32.32 -6.08
CA VAL A 119 10.25 33.01 -5.51
C VAL A 119 10.52 33.24 -4.03
N VAL A 120 10.33 34.46 -3.56
CA VAL A 120 10.37 34.79 -2.13
C VAL A 120 8.99 34.53 -1.54
N ILE A 121 8.93 33.79 -0.46
CA ILE A 121 7.69 33.44 0.25
C ILE A 121 7.72 33.93 1.68
N GLY A 122 6.54 34.18 2.25
CA GLY A 122 6.33 34.45 3.68
C GLY A 122 5.53 33.33 4.32
N LEU A 123 5.90 32.92 5.54
CA LEU A 123 5.31 31.83 6.29
C LEU A 123 4.41 32.36 7.42
N LYS A 124 3.53 31.50 7.97
CA LYS A 124 2.70 31.80 9.14
C LYS A 124 3.52 32.01 10.44
N THR A 125 4.82 31.77 10.41
CA THR A 125 5.79 32.08 11.48
C THR A 125 6.40 33.46 11.36
N GLU A 126 5.97 34.28 10.37
CA GLU A 126 6.54 35.60 10.00
C GLU A 126 7.90 35.48 9.29
N GLU A 127 8.48 34.30 9.24
CA GLU A 127 9.74 34.05 8.55
C GLU A 127 9.56 34.14 7.01
N LYS A 128 10.64 34.49 6.35
CA LYS A 128 10.72 34.48 4.89
C LYS A 128 11.56 33.31 4.41
N GLY A 129 11.12 32.70 3.32
CA GLY A 129 11.83 31.63 2.66
C GLY A 129 11.92 31.84 1.15
N ARG A 130 12.45 30.83 0.46
CA ARG A 130 12.59 30.87 -1.01
C ARG A 130 12.26 29.51 -1.61
N ILE A 131 11.60 29.53 -2.77
CA ILE A 131 11.41 28.35 -3.61
C ILE A 131 12.27 28.55 -4.87
N LEU A 132 13.20 27.63 -5.11
CA LEU A 132 14.03 27.68 -6.32
C LEU A 132 13.21 27.22 -7.54
N PHE A 133 13.54 27.73 -8.73
CA PHE A 133 12.84 27.31 -9.95
C PHE A 133 12.95 25.81 -10.20
N GLU A 134 14.06 25.19 -9.84
CA GLU A 134 14.27 23.74 -9.94
C GLU A 134 13.19 22.96 -9.18
N ASP A 135 12.81 23.43 -7.98
CA ASP A 135 11.86 22.77 -7.09
C ASP A 135 10.39 22.97 -7.49
N MET A 136 10.13 23.83 -8.49
CA MET A 136 8.79 24.06 -9.04
C MET A 136 8.66 23.67 -10.52
N LYS A 137 9.71 23.17 -11.18
CA LYS A 137 9.67 22.75 -12.62
C LYS A 137 8.62 21.68 -12.92
N TRP A 138 8.24 20.88 -11.94
CA TRP A 138 7.19 19.88 -12.07
C TRP A 138 5.79 20.52 -12.26
N ALA A 139 5.58 21.76 -11.77
CA ALA A 139 4.28 22.43 -11.66
C ALA A 139 3.75 22.94 -13.01
N ARG A 140 3.88 22.13 -14.06
CA ARG A 140 3.23 22.39 -15.35
C ARG A 140 1.72 22.32 -15.18
N SER A 141 0.99 23.22 -15.81
CA SER A 141 -0.47 23.29 -15.65
C SER A 141 -1.14 21.95 -15.97
N TRP A 142 -2.08 21.54 -15.13
CA TRP A 142 -2.99 20.44 -15.42
C TRP A 142 -3.89 20.79 -16.60
N VAL A 143 -4.09 19.85 -17.51
CA VAL A 143 -4.97 19.98 -18.67
C VAL A 143 -5.92 18.80 -18.71
N LYS A 144 -7.19 19.03 -19.06
CA LYS A 144 -8.24 18.00 -19.15
C LYS A 144 -7.76 16.79 -19.96
N GLY A 145 -8.07 15.60 -19.47
CA GLY A 145 -7.65 14.31 -20.05
C GLY A 145 -6.25 13.89 -19.61
N GLN A 146 -5.84 14.27 -18.40
CA GLN A 146 -4.56 13.88 -17.76
C GLN A 146 -3.33 14.31 -18.56
N LYS A 147 -3.43 15.45 -19.21
CA LYS A 147 -2.33 16.03 -20.01
C LYS A 147 -1.63 17.14 -19.22
N LEU A 148 -0.32 17.26 -19.45
CA LEU A 148 0.47 18.37 -18.91
C LEU A 148 0.48 19.54 -19.88
N GLY A 149 0.39 20.75 -19.36
CA GLY A 149 0.64 21.99 -20.09
C GLY A 149 2.09 22.08 -20.58
N ARG A 150 2.42 23.20 -21.20
CA ARG A 150 3.78 23.47 -21.72
C ARG A 150 4.83 23.44 -20.61
N SER A 151 6.07 23.17 -20.98
CA SER A 151 7.22 23.26 -20.07
C SER A 151 7.41 24.70 -19.57
N LEU A 152 7.75 24.83 -18.31
CA LEU A 152 7.99 26.11 -17.66
C LEU A 152 9.37 26.64 -18.02
N LYS A 153 9.50 27.96 -18.12
CA LYS A 153 10.76 28.68 -18.43
C LYS A 153 11.24 29.54 -17.27
N LYS A 154 10.33 30.01 -16.43
CA LYS A 154 10.59 30.90 -15.31
C LYS A 154 9.53 30.74 -14.22
N PRO A 155 9.80 31.16 -12.97
CA PRO A 155 8.84 31.08 -11.87
C PRO A 155 7.49 31.75 -12.12
N SER A 156 7.47 32.88 -12.83
CA SER A 156 6.23 33.61 -13.17
C SER A 156 5.31 32.87 -14.16
N ASP A 157 5.74 31.74 -14.71
CA ASP A 157 4.87 30.87 -15.50
C ASP A 157 3.91 30.06 -14.61
N VAL A 158 4.20 29.96 -13.29
CA VAL A 158 3.47 29.15 -12.29
C VAL A 158 2.82 30.01 -11.21
N LEU A 159 3.59 30.91 -10.60
CA LEU A 159 3.22 31.65 -9.40
C LEU A 159 3.20 33.17 -9.66
N LYS A 160 2.30 33.84 -8.91
CA LYS A 160 2.14 35.29 -8.89
C LYS A 160 2.23 35.78 -7.45
N VAL A 161 2.56 37.05 -7.28
CA VAL A 161 2.52 37.72 -5.96
C VAL A 161 1.10 37.61 -5.38
N GLY A 162 0.99 37.25 -4.11
CA GLY A 162 -0.26 37.00 -3.41
C GLY A 162 -0.78 35.57 -3.48
N ASP A 163 -0.21 34.68 -4.29
CA ASP A 163 -0.59 33.28 -4.30
C ASP A 163 -0.24 32.62 -2.97
N VAL A 164 -1.20 31.90 -2.38
CA VAL A 164 -0.99 31.06 -1.19
C VAL A 164 -0.82 29.61 -1.63
N VAL A 165 0.29 29.00 -1.26
CA VAL A 165 0.70 27.68 -1.70
C VAL A 165 1.13 26.81 -0.53
N ALA A 166 1.06 25.49 -0.70
CA ALA A 166 1.69 24.54 0.23
C ALA A 166 3.18 24.42 -0.08
N VAL A 167 3.99 24.39 0.97
CA VAL A 167 5.44 24.25 0.87
C VAL A 167 5.98 23.23 1.86
N ASP A 168 7.03 22.52 1.47
CA ASP A 168 7.80 21.60 2.29
C ASP A 168 9.20 22.16 2.52
N ALA A 169 9.66 22.15 3.77
CA ALA A 169 11.01 22.61 4.09
C ALA A 169 12.04 21.65 3.48
N LEU A 170 13.04 22.20 2.79
CA LEU A 170 14.14 21.43 2.21
C LEU A 170 15.39 21.59 3.06
N GLU A 171 16.10 20.48 3.27
CA GLU A 171 17.46 20.54 3.78
C GLU A 171 18.36 21.09 2.67
N GLY A 172 18.84 22.31 2.82
CA GLY A 172 19.74 22.92 1.85
C GLY A 172 21.12 22.25 1.85
N GLU A 173 21.78 22.22 0.70
CA GLU A 173 23.19 21.84 0.64
C GLU A 173 24.00 22.76 1.60
N ASN A 174 24.86 22.19 2.42
CA ASN A 174 25.66 22.86 3.46
C ASN A 174 24.83 23.51 4.60
N GLY A 175 23.63 23.00 4.92
CA GLY A 175 22.82 23.52 6.02
C GLY A 175 22.14 24.87 5.73
N ALA A 176 21.93 25.23 4.46
CA ALA A 176 21.21 26.45 4.10
C ALA A 176 19.76 26.37 4.60
N VAL A 177 19.37 27.32 5.45
CA VAL A 177 18.03 27.44 6.03
C VAL A 177 17.15 28.31 5.12
N GLY A 178 15.84 28.06 5.12
CA GLY A 178 14.87 28.89 4.42
C GLY A 178 14.65 28.51 2.95
N LEU A 179 15.05 27.30 2.53
CA LEU A 179 14.69 26.74 1.24
C LEU A 179 13.43 25.84 1.36
N TYR A 180 12.55 25.97 0.37
CA TYR A 180 11.28 25.25 0.35
C TYR A 180 10.99 24.64 -1.03
N GLY A 181 10.33 23.50 -1.06
CA GLY A 181 9.77 22.91 -2.26
C GLY A 181 8.30 23.29 -2.42
N LEU A 182 7.86 23.58 -3.64
CA LEU A 182 6.44 23.76 -3.96
C LEU A 182 5.71 22.44 -3.86
N GLU A 183 4.57 22.41 -3.15
CA GLU A 183 3.76 21.22 -2.91
C GLU A 183 2.31 21.39 -3.34
N GLN A 184 1.67 20.26 -3.54
CA GLN A 184 0.25 20.16 -3.87
C GLN A 184 -0.33 18.92 -3.20
N LEU A 185 -1.47 19.07 -2.48
CA LEU A 185 -2.18 17.94 -1.92
C LEU A 185 -2.66 17.02 -3.07
N PRO A 186 -2.36 15.72 -3.03
CA PRO A 186 -2.77 14.82 -4.09
C PRO A 186 -4.30 14.65 -4.16
N ASP A 187 -4.86 14.65 -5.38
CA ASP A 187 -6.26 14.25 -5.62
C ASP A 187 -6.40 12.73 -5.62
N VAL A 188 -5.33 12.02 -5.97
CA VAL A 188 -5.28 10.56 -5.93
C VAL A 188 -5.06 10.08 -4.50
N SER A 189 -5.65 8.93 -4.17
CA SER A 189 -5.42 8.29 -2.89
C SER A 189 -4.95 6.84 -3.07
N GLY A 190 -4.82 6.10 -1.98
CA GLY A 190 -4.35 4.72 -2.04
C GLY A 190 -4.33 4.05 -0.68
N GLY A 191 -3.72 2.87 -0.61
CA GLY A 191 -3.50 2.14 0.63
C GLY A 191 -2.21 1.33 0.57
N LEU A 192 -1.70 0.98 1.74
CA LEU A 192 -0.55 0.11 1.92
C LEU A 192 -0.81 -0.86 3.07
N VAL A 193 -0.47 -2.12 2.86
CA VAL A 193 -0.47 -3.16 3.90
C VAL A 193 0.88 -3.85 3.86
N ALA A 194 1.56 -3.95 5.01
CA ALA A 194 2.74 -4.78 5.20
C ALA A 194 2.40 -5.92 6.18
N MET A 195 2.70 -7.16 5.82
CA MET A 195 2.28 -8.36 6.55
C MET A 195 3.43 -9.36 6.64
N ASP A 196 3.55 -10.01 7.81
CA ASP A 196 4.35 -11.22 7.98
C ASP A 196 3.62 -12.41 7.34
N PRO A 197 4.18 -13.05 6.29
CA PRO A 197 3.52 -14.16 5.60
C PRO A 197 3.41 -15.44 6.44
N HIS A 198 4.20 -15.58 7.49
CA HIS A 198 4.25 -16.78 8.30
C HIS A 198 3.24 -16.75 9.44
N THR A 199 2.90 -15.57 9.95
CA THR A 199 2.02 -15.41 11.11
C THR A 199 0.72 -14.67 10.80
N GLY A 200 0.61 -13.99 9.67
CA GLY A 200 -0.54 -13.14 9.34
C GLY A 200 -0.57 -11.80 10.09
N ARG A 201 0.46 -11.51 10.90
CA ARG A 201 0.56 -10.23 11.60
C ARG A 201 0.67 -9.08 10.62
N ILE A 202 -0.25 -8.11 10.72
CA ILE A 202 -0.19 -6.87 9.96
C ILE A 202 0.78 -5.95 10.69
N LEU A 203 1.92 -5.67 10.05
CA LEU A 203 3.02 -4.91 10.64
C LEU A 203 2.90 -3.41 10.39
N ALA A 204 2.22 -3.04 9.29
CA ALA A 204 1.86 -1.67 8.95
C ALA A 204 0.58 -1.64 8.11
N LEU A 205 -0.25 -0.62 8.32
CA LEU A 205 -1.50 -0.42 7.60
C LEU A 205 -1.75 1.07 7.42
N VAL A 206 -1.88 1.51 6.15
CA VAL A 206 -2.11 2.90 5.79
C VAL A 206 -3.27 2.96 4.80
N GLY A 207 -4.32 3.70 5.12
CA GLY A 207 -5.57 3.73 4.36
C GLY A 207 -5.75 4.93 3.44
N GLY A 208 -4.76 5.85 3.36
CA GLY A 208 -4.86 7.05 2.53
C GLY A 208 -3.75 8.04 2.75
N TRP A 209 -3.91 9.24 2.19
CA TRP A 209 -3.00 10.37 2.41
C TRP A 209 -3.05 10.88 3.85
N SER A 210 -4.24 11.15 4.36
CA SER A 210 -4.52 11.62 5.71
C SER A 210 -5.94 11.26 6.12
N GLN A 211 -6.14 10.85 7.38
CA GLN A 211 -7.45 10.57 7.93
C GLN A 211 -8.29 11.85 8.10
N GLU A 212 -7.65 13.01 8.26
CA GLU A 212 -8.34 14.31 8.30
C GLU A 212 -9.10 14.61 6.99
N ILE A 213 -8.57 14.13 5.84
CA ILE A 213 -9.23 14.28 4.53
C ILE A 213 -10.35 13.26 4.37
N SER A 214 -10.12 12.02 4.80
CA SER A 214 -11.07 10.93 4.60
C SER A 214 -10.83 9.83 5.64
N GLU A 215 -11.88 9.49 6.39
CA GLU A 215 -11.88 8.36 7.34
C GLU A 215 -12.00 6.99 6.63
N PHE A 216 -12.25 6.99 5.33
CA PHE A 216 -12.40 5.78 4.53
C PHE A 216 -11.05 5.07 4.34
N ASN A 217 -10.88 3.94 5.03
CA ASN A 217 -9.66 3.14 4.98
C ASN A 217 -9.57 2.31 3.69
N ARG A 218 -8.78 2.78 2.73
CA ARG A 218 -8.66 2.13 1.42
C ARG A 218 -7.96 0.78 1.46
N ALA A 219 -7.20 0.50 2.50
CA ALA A 219 -6.53 -0.79 2.64
C ALA A 219 -7.51 -1.94 2.93
N VAL A 220 -8.59 -1.67 3.66
CA VAL A 220 -9.54 -2.70 4.13
C VAL A 220 -10.96 -2.53 3.59
N GLN A 221 -11.38 -1.29 3.25
CA GLN A 221 -12.76 -0.99 2.85
C GLN A 221 -12.94 -0.82 1.34
N ALA A 222 -11.91 -0.33 0.61
CA ALA A 222 -12.03 -0.10 -0.82
C ALA A 222 -12.15 -1.42 -1.58
N GLN A 223 -13.31 -1.62 -2.20
CA GLN A 223 -13.57 -2.72 -3.12
C GLN A 223 -13.12 -2.26 -4.52
N ARG A 224 -12.00 -2.80 -5.01
CA ARG A 224 -11.38 -2.39 -6.27
C ARG A 224 -10.93 -3.60 -7.07
N GLN A 225 -10.86 -3.44 -8.38
CA GLN A 225 -10.42 -4.50 -9.27
C GLN A 225 -8.90 -4.67 -9.18
N PRO A 226 -8.38 -5.86 -8.81
CA PRO A 226 -6.94 -6.09 -8.71
C PRO A 226 -6.27 -6.18 -10.09
N GLY A 227 -7.05 -6.35 -11.15
CA GLY A 227 -6.53 -6.53 -12.49
C GLY A 227 -5.50 -7.67 -12.55
N SER A 228 -4.39 -7.44 -13.23
CA SER A 228 -3.35 -8.45 -13.42
C SER A 228 -2.70 -8.97 -12.12
N ALA A 229 -2.96 -8.36 -10.95
CA ALA A 229 -2.50 -8.91 -9.68
C ALA A 229 -3.22 -10.23 -9.31
N PHE A 230 -4.36 -10.53 -9.92
CA PHE A 230 -5.06 -11.79 -9.73
C PHE A 230 -4.45 -12.97 -10.51
N LYS A 231 -3.72 -12.72 -11.58
CA LYS A 231 -3.18 -13.77 -12.48
C LYS A 231 -2.39 -14.89 -11.78
N PRO A 232 -1.57 -14.64 -10.74
CA PRO A 232 -0.84 -15.73 -10.07
C PRO A 232 -1.73 -16.88 -9.60
N PHE A 233 -2.97 -16.62 -9.21
CA PHE A 233 -3.93 -17.63 -8.76
C PHE A 233 -4.49 -18.46 -9.92
N VAL A 234 -4.69 -17.86 -11.09
CA VAL A 234 -5.03 -18.58 -12.33
C VAL A 234 -3.89 -19.51 -12.75
N TYR A 235 -2.65 -19.02 -12.61
CA TYR A 235 -1.45 -19.80 -12.95
C TYR A 235 -1.21 -20.92 -11.93
N ALA A 236 -1.44 -20.67 -10.63
CA ALA A 236 -1.40 -21.70 -9.60
C ALA A 236 -2.40 -22.84 -9.90
N ALA A 237 -3.64 -22.49 -10.22
CA ALA A 237 -4.67 -23.43 -10.62
C ALA A 237 -4.26 -24.28 -11.84
N ALA A 238 -3.62 -23.66 -12.83
CA ALA A 238 -3.14 -24.37 -14.01
C ALA A 238 -1.98 -25.33 -13.68
N LEU A 239 -1.05 -24.94 -12.82
CA LEU A 239 0.05 -25.83 -12.39
C LEU A 239 -0.50 -27.08 -11.69
N ASP A 240 -1.50 -26.94 -10.82
CA ASP A 240 -2.15 -28.09 -10.15
C ASP A 240 -2.95 -28.96 -11.14
N LYS A 241 -3.34 -28.42 -12.30
CA LYS A 241 -3.94 -29.19 -13.41
C LYS A 241 -2.90 -29.81 -14.36
N GLY A 242 -1.62 -29.83 -13.99
CA GLY A 242 -0.55 -30.50 -14.73
C GLY A 242 0.20 -29.62 -15.74
N PHE A 243 -0.13 -28.33 -15.84
CA PHE A 243 0.73 -27.40 -16.58
C PHE A 243 2.06 -27.20 -15.84
N THR A 244 3.07 -26.76 -16.57
CA THR A 244 4.39 -26.46 -16.03
C THR A 244 4.80 -25.03 -16.42
N PRO A 245 5.77 -24.41 -15.75
CA PRO A 245 6.30 -23.11 -16.17
C PRO A 245 6.81 -23.07 -17.61
N ALA A 246 7.17 -24.24 -18.20
CA ALA A 246 7.61 -24.41 -19.58
C ALA A 246 6.47 -24.67 -20.58
N SER A 247 5.26 -25.00 -20.11
CA SER A 247 4.10 -25.25 -20.99
C SER A 247 3.82 -24.03 -21.86
N LYS A 248 3.58 -24.26 -23.15
CA LYS A 248 3.35 -23.20 -24.13
C LYS A 248 1.86 -22.92 -24.30
N ILE A 249 1.49 -21.65 -24.23
CA ILE A 249 0.15 -21.13 -24.51
C ILE A 249 0.26 -20.11 -25.65
N MET A 250 -0.72 -20.09 -26.55
CA MET A 250 -0.77 -19.14 -27.65
C MET A 250 -1.08 -17.73 -27.16
N ASP A 251 -0.19 -16.78 -27.41
CA ASP A 251 -0.45 -15.34 -27.29
C ASP A 251 -0.89 -14.79 -28.66
N GLY A 252 -2.15 -14.94 -28.97
CA GLY A 252 -2.75 -14.57 -30.27
C GLY A 252 -4.17 -14.04 -30.10
N PRO A 253 -4.82 -13.59 -31.17
CA PRO A 253 -6.19 -13.05 -31.12
C PRO A 253 -7.16 -13.98 -30.43
N PHE A 254 -8.04 -13.45 -29.59
CA PHE A 254 -9.09 -14.19 -28.90
C PHE A 254 -10.40 -13.42 -29.02
N VAL A 255 -11.47 -14.13 -29.39
CA VAL A 255 -12.82 -13.59 -29.48
C VAL A 255 -13.77 -14.59 -28.84
N LEU A 256 -14.62 -14.10 -27.95
CA LEU A 256 -15.73 -14.86 -27.38
C LEU A 256 -17.03 -14.14 -27.70
N THR A 257 -17.97 -14.85 -28.36
CA THR A 257 -19.34 -14.35 -28.51
C THR A 257 -20.09 -14.68 -27.22
N GLN A 258 -20.64 -13.66 -26.56
CA GLN A 258 -21.44 -13.77 -25.35
C GLN A 258 -22.89 -14.16 -25.71
N GLU A 259 -23.67 -14.59 -24.73
CA GLU A 259 -25.07 -15.02 -24.92
C GLU A 259 -25.96 -13.90 -25.52
N ASN A 260 -25.65 -12.64 -25.19
CA ASN A 260 -26.35 -11.46 -25.76
C ASN A 260 -25.88 -11.09 -27.18
N GLY A 261 -25.01 -11.91 -27.79
CA GLY A 261 -24.47 -11.69 -29.14
C GLY A 261 -23.26 -10.72 -29.19
N ASP A 262 -22.90 -10.09 -28.09
CA ASP A 262 -21.73 -9.22 -28.04
C ASP A 262 -20.43 -10.01 -28.17
N ARG A 263 -19.45 -9.41 -28.80
CA ARG A 263 -18.13 -10.01 -28.98
C ARG A 263 -17.12 -9.42 -28.02
N TRP A 264 -16.75 -10.19 -27.00
CA TRP A 264 -15.66 -9.82 -26.09
C TRP A 264 -14.31 -10.12 -26.75
N LYS A 265 -13.47 -9.10 -26.87
CA LYS A 265 -12.15 -9.14 -27.51
C LYS A 265 -11.08 -8.59 -26.58
N PRO A 266 -10.56 -9.39 -25.63
CA PRO A 266 -9.47 -8.94 -24.78
C PRO A 266 -8.21 -8.68 -25.61
N ALA A 267 -7.38 -7.74 -25.14
CA ALA A 267 -6.10 -7.43 -25.75
C ALA A 267 -4.97 -7.45 -24.72
N ASN A 268 -3.74 -7.63 -25.19
CA ASN A 268 -2.57 -7.35 -24.36
C ASN A 268 -2.40 -5.82 -24.22
N TYR A 269 -1.81 -5.38 -23.12
CA TYR A 269 -1.53 -3.95 -22.89
C TYR A 269 -0.77 -3.28 -24.06
N SER A 270 0.13 -4.04 -24.70
CA SER A 270 0.89 -3.60 -25.89
C SER A 270 0.10 -3.59 -27.20
N ASN A 271 -1.14 -4.11 -27.23
CA ASN A 271 -1.92 -4.38 -28.43
C ASN A 271 -1.20 -5.27 -29.47
N LYS A 272 -0.21 -6.07 -29.04
CA LYS A 272 0.57 -6.98 -29.89
C LYS A 272 0.32 -8.43 -29.50
N PHE A 273 0.57 -9.33 -30.45
CA PHE A 273 0.55 -10.78 -30.32
C PHE A 273 1.98 -11.33 -30.44
N TYR A 274 2.29 -12.37 -29.67
CA TYR A 274 3.68 -12.86 -29.58
C TYR A 274 3.79 -14.36 -29.88
N GLY A 275 2.69 -15.02 -30.26
CA GLY A 275 2.66 -16.44 -30.60
C GLY A 275 2.82 -17.37 -29.40
N PRO A 276 3.19 -18.65 -29.65
CA PRO A 276 3.36 -19.64 -28.59
C PRO A 276 4.45 -19.21 -27.62
N SER A 277 4.10 -19.01 -26.35
CA SER A 277 4.99 -18.54 -25.30
C SER A 277 4.83 -19.38 -24.05
N THR A 278 5.88 -19.51 -23.22
CA THR A 278 5.83 -20.29 -21.99
C THR A 278 4.97 -19.62 -20.93
N LEU A 279 4.39 -20.41 -20.01
CA LEU A 279 3.65 -19.87 -18.87
C LEU A 279 4.50 -18.86 -18.09
N ARG A 280 5.77 -19.19 -17.83
CA ARG A 280 6.72 -18.29 -17.14
C ARG A 280 6.76 -16.92 -17.83
N LEU A 281 6.97 -16.88 -19.13
CA LEU A 281 7.03 -15.61 -19.87
C LEU A 281 5.67 -14.88 -19.85
N GLY A 282 4.57 -15.62 -19.90
CA GLY A 282 3.21 -15.10 -19.84
C GLY A 282 2.94 -14.29 -18.57
N ILE A 283 3.31 -14.82 -17.41
CA ILE A 283 3.10 -14.13 -16.13
C ILE A 283 4.14 -13.01 -15.91
N GLU A 284 5.40 -13.22 -16.29
CA GLU A 284 6.46 -12.22 -16.17
C GLU A 284 6.15 -10.94 -16.94
N LEU A 285 5.61 -11.07 -18.15
CA LEU A 285 5.20 -9.95 -19.00
C LEU A 285 3.71 -9.63 -18.89
N SER A 286 3.01 -10.29 -17.97
CA SER A 286 1.58 -10.04 -17.67
C SER A 286 0.66 -10.14 -18.90
N ARG A 287 0.87 -11.16 -19.77
CA ARG A 287 0.10 -11.38 -21.00
C ARG A 287 -1.36 -11.71 -20.72
N ASN A 288 -2.29 -10.88 -21.24
CA ASN A 288 -3.73 -11.09 -21.03
C ASN A 288 -4.25 -12.28 -21.81
N LEU A 289 -3.91 -12.38 -23.10
CA LEU A 289 -4.46 -13.40 -24.00
C LEU A 289 -4.04 -14.81 -23.61
N MET A 290 -2.83 -14.97 -23.09
CA MET A 290 -2.38 -16.24 -22.53
C MET A 290 -3.17 -16.61 -21.29
N THR A 291 -3.40 -15.66 -20.37
CA THR A 291 -4.16 -15.89 -19.13
C THR A 291 -5.60 -16.29 -19.43
N VAL A 292 -6.27 -15.63 -20.36
CA VAL A 292 -7.64 -15.96 -20.79
C VAL A 292 -7.72 -17.38 -21.37
N ARG A 293 -6.78 -17.76 -22.25
CA ARG A 293 -6.74 -19.11 -22.80
C ARG A 293 -6.45 -20.16 -21.74
N LEU A 294 -5.53 -19.85 -20.82
CA LEU A 294 -5.22 -20.74 -19.71
C LEU A 294 -6.45 -20.99 -18.84
N ALA A 295 -7.14 -19.92 -18.43
CA ALA A 295 -8.37 -19.99 -17.64
C ALA A 295 -9.47 -20.79 -18.37
N ARG A 296 -9.62 -20.56 -19.68
CA ARG A 296 -10.56 -21.34 -20.50
C ARG A 296 -10.22 -22.84 -20.54
N SER A 297 -8.93 -23.18 -20.58
CA SER A 297 -8.49 -24.58 -20.69
C SER A 297 -8.63 -25.37 -19.40
N ILE A 298 -8.52 -24.69 -18.24
CA ILE A 298 -8.66 -25.34 -16.92
C ILE A 298 -10.08 -25.27 -16.35
N GLY A 299 -10.94 -24.39 -16.88
CA GLY A 299 -12.29 -24.11 -16.39
C GLY A 299 -12.33 -22.90 -15.45
N MET A 300 -13.38 -22.09 -15.55
CA MET A 300 -13.58 -20.94 -14.68
C MET A 300 -14.08 -21.33 -13.29
N ASP A 301 -14.74 -22.47 -13.15
CA ASP A 301 -15.09 -23.12 -11.88
C ASP A 301 -13.84 -23.37 -11.03
N VAL A 302 -12.77 -23.88 -11.64
CA VAL A 302 -11.48 -24.11 -10.98
C VAL A 302 -10.85 -22.77 -10.55
N VAL A 303 -10.92 -21.74 -11.38
CA VAL A 303 -10.42 -20.38 -11.03
C VAL A 303 -11.24 -19.78 -9.88
N ALA A 304 -12.57 -20.01 -9.85
CA ALA A 304 -13.44 -19.56 -8.78
C ALA A 304 -13.13 -20.28 -7.45
N ASP A 305 -12.86 -21.57 -7.48
CA ASP A 305 -12.43 -22.35 -6.32
C ASP A 305 -11.12 -21.80 -5.73
N TYR A 306 -10.12 -21.52 -6.58
CA TYR A 306 -8.86 -20.91 -6.14
C TYR A 306 -9.06 -19.51 -5.53
N SER A 307 -9.93 -18.69 -6.13
CA SER A 307 -10.28 -17.38 -5.58
C SER A 307 -10.89 -17.51 -4.18
N ALA A 308 -11.75 -18.50 -3.96
CA ALA A 308 -12.38 -18.76 -2.66
C ALA A 308 -11.39 -19.29 -1.63
N ARG A 309 -10.57 -20.29 -1.99
CA ARG A 309 -9.53 -20.87 -1.11
C ARG A 309 -8.52 -19.84 -0.62
N PHE A 310 -8.12 -18.90 -1.47
CA PHE A 310 -7.22 -17.81 -1.10
C PHE A 310 -7.94 -16.61 -0.43
N GLY A 311 -9.24 -16.71 -0.16
CA GLY A 311 -10.02 -15.65 0.51
C GLY A 311 -10.20 -14.36 -0.31
N ILE A 312 -9.90 -14.38 -1.61
CA ILE A 312 -9.97 -13.20 -2.48
C ILE A 312 -11.43 -12.82 -2.76
N LYS A 313 -12.21 -13.78 -3.28
CA LYS A 313 -13.64 -13.64 -3.59
C LYS A 313 -14.32 -15.00 -3.52
N ARG A 314 -15.22 -15.21 -2.56
CA ARG A 314 -15.92 -16.51 -2.38
C ARG A 314 -16.83 -16.89 -3.57
N ASN A 315 -17.59 -15.92 -4.07
CA ASN A 315 -18.55 -16.12 -5.16
C ASN A 315 -18.04 -15.41 -6.42
N LEU A 316 -16.97 -15.89 -7.01
CA LEU A 316 -16.43 -15.36 -8.25
C LEU A 316 -17.36 -15.77 -9.41
N GLN A 317 -17.77 -14.80 -10.24
CA GLN A 317 -18.50 -15.11 -11.46
C GLN A 317 -17.59 -15.88 -12.44
N GLU A 318 -18.11 -16.93 -13.04
CA GLU A 318 -17.33 -17.84 -13.92
C GLU A 318 -17.19 -17.29 -15.36
N THR A 319 -17.00 -15.97 -15.50
CA THR A 319 -16.71 -15.36 -16.79
C THR A 319 -15.21 -15.24 -17.01
N LEU A 320 -14.75 -15.37 -18.25
CA LEU A 320 -13.31 -15.29 -18.58
C LEU A 320 -12.68 -13.93 -18.23
N ALA A 321 -13.47 -12.88 -18.16
CA ALA A 321 -12.99 -11.55 -17.72
C ALA A 321 -12.46 -11.58 -16.28
N MET A 322 -13.04 -12.42 -15.40
CA MET A 322 -12.60 -12.57 -14.01
C MET A 322 -11.16 -13.11 -13.91
N SER A 323 -10.71 -13.92 -14.88
CA SER A 323 -9.31 -14.38 -14.93
C SER A 323 -8.28 -13.25 -15.06
N LEU A 324 -8.71 -12.09 -15.53
CA LEU A 324 -7.90 -10.88 -15.65
C LEU A 324 -8.04 -9.94 -14.43
N GLY A 325 -8.79 -10.37 -13.40
CA GLY A 325 -9.00 -9.60 -12.18
C GLY A 325 -10.07 -8.51 -12.31
N ALA A 326 -11.15 -8.77 -13.06
CA ALA A 326 -12.28 -7.85 -13.21
C ALA A 326 -13.26 -7.84 -12.03
N MET A 327 -13.03 -8.68 -11.00
CA MET A 327 -13.81 -8.70 -9.77
C MET A 327 -13.31 -7.64 -8.76
N ASP A 328 -14.19 -7.24 -7.85
CA ASP A 328 -13.85 -6.34 -6.76
C ASP A 328 -13.35 -7.13 -5.54
N THR A 329 -12.26 -6.64 -4.94
CA THR A 329 -11.67 -7.16 -3.70
C THR A 329 -10.92 -6.05 -2.96
N THR A 330 -10.41 -6.32 -1.75
CA THR A 330 -9.65 -5.34 -0.96
C THR A 330 -8.15 -5.58 -1.05
N LEU A 331 -7.36 -4.53 -0.73
CA LEU A 331 -5.91 -4.63 -0.67
C LEU A 331 -5.47 -5.66 0.38
N LEU A 332 -6.11 -5.66 1.55
CA LEU A 332 -5.81 -6.63 2.62
C LEU A 332 -6.01 -8.07 2.15
N LYS A 333 -7.14 -8.39 1.50
CA LYS A 333 -7.40 -9.75 0.96
C LYS A 333 -6.35 -10.17 -0.06
N MET A 334 -5.98 -9.28 -0.98
CA MET A 334 -4.94 -9.58 -1.96
C MET A 334 -3.57 -9.79 -1.29
N THR A 335 -3.21 -8.95 -0.31
CA THR A 335 -1.95 -9.09 0.43
C THR A 335 -1.90 -10.42 1.20
N THR A 336 -3.02 -10.80 1.84
CA THR A 336 -3.16 -12.09 2.54
C THR A 336 -3.02 -13.27 1.58
N ALA A 337 -3.66 -13.20 0.42
CA ALA A 337 -3.55 -14.25 -0.60
C ALA A 337 -2.09 -14.42 -1.11
N TYR A 338 -1.36 -13.32 -1.26
CA TYR A 338 0.07 -13.40 -1.59
C TYR A 338 0.91 -13.97 -0.44
N ALA A 339 0.58 -13.66 0.81
CA ALA A 339 1.24 -14.27 1.97
C ALA A 339 1.13 -15.80 1.95
N MET A 340 -0.03 -16.35 1.54
CA MET A 340 -0.23 -17.78 1.38
C MET A 340 0.64 -18.39 0.27
N LEU A 341 0.97 -17.64 -0.77
CA LEU A 341 1.95 -18.11 -1.79
C LEU A 341 3.37 -18.16 -1.21
N VAL A 342 3.75 -17.14 -0.43
CA VAL A 342 5.10 -16.99 0.13
C VAL A 342 5.42 -18.02 1.17
N ASN A 343 4.47 -18.38 2.03
CA ASN A 343 4.65 -19.31 3.14
C ASN A 343 4.58 -20.81 2.74
N GLY A 344 4.60 -21.11 1.45
CA GLY A 344 4.53 -22.50 0.96
C GLY A 344 3.09 -23.02 0.78
N GLY A 345 2.11 -22.14 0.63
CA GLY A 345 0.73 -22.48 0.33
C GLY A 345 -0.14 -22.79 1.54
N LYS A 346 0.22 -22.34 2.71
CA LYS A 346 -0.54 -22.52 3.96
C LYS A 346 -1.49 -21.35 4.22
N GLU A 347 -2.64 -21.65 4.82
CA GLU A 347 -3.62 -20.64 5.20
C GLU A 347 -3.01 -19.61 6.16
N VAL A 348 -3.39 -18.34 5.98
CA VAL A 348 -2.99 -17.23 6.85
C VAL A 348 -4.23 -16.42 7.21
N THR A 349 -4.44 -16.23 8.50
CA THR A 349 -5.45 -15.31 9.03
C THR A 349 -4.80 -13.98 9.37
N PRO A 350 -5.14 -12.88 8.65
CA PRO A 350 -4.59 -11.58 8.98
C PRO A 350 -5.07 -11.11 10.35
N THR A 351 -4.18 -10.49 11.12
CA THR A 351 -4.51 -9.93 12.45
C THR A 351 -3.80 -8.61 12.71
N LEU A 352 -4.51 -7.72 13.41
CA LEU A 352 -3.99 -6.46 13.94
C LEU A 352 -3.67 -6.56 15.43
N ILE A 353 -4.23 -7.59 16.10
CA ILE A 353 -4.11 -7.78 17.55
C ILE A 353 -3.32 -9.06 17.84
N ASP A 354 -2.25 -8.91 18.59
CA ASP A 354 -1.44 -10.04 19.07
C ASP A 354 -2.00 -10.63 20.35
N ARG A 355 -2.39 -9.78 21.32
CA ARG A 355 -2.92 -10.19 22.62
C ARG A 355 -3.79 -9.11 23.25
N VAL A 356 -4.84 -9.54 23.94
CA VAL A 356 -5.66 -8.69 24.81
C VAL A 356 -5.62 -9.23 26.24
N GLN A 357 -5.36 -8.37 27.19
CA GLN A 357 -5.41 -8.67 28.64
C GLN A 357 -6.50 -7.84 29.30
N ASN A 358 -7.17 -8.43 30.28
CA ASN A 358 -8.12 -7.70 31.12
C ASN A 358 -7.40 -6.87 32.20
N ARG A 359 -8.17 -6.10 32.98
CA ARG A 359 -7.65 -5.25 34.07
C ARG A 359 -6.85 -6.00 35.16
N ARG A 360 -6.94 -7.32 35.22
CA ARG A 360 -6.19 -8.16 36.14
C ARG A 360 -4.92 -8.77 35.52
N GLY A 361 -4.61 -8.40 34.28
CA GLY A 361 -3.46 -8.92 33.55
C GLY A 361 -3.66 -10.31 32.92
N ALA A 362 -4.83 -10.92 33.09
CA ALA A 362 -5.12 -12.21 32.45
C ALA A 362 -5.34 -12.02 30.95
N ALA A 363 -4.68 -12.86 30.14
CA ALA A 363 -4.89 -12.89 28.71
C ALA A 363 -6.30 -13.44 28.41
N ILE A 364 -7.11 -12.66 27.71
CA ILE A 364 -8.48 -13.01 27.27
C ILE A 364 -8.56 -13.24 25.75
N TYR A 365 -7.55 -12.83 25.02
CA TYR A 365 -7.35 -13.12 23.61
C TYR A 365 -5.85 -13.24 23.32
N GLN A 366 -5.50 -14.19 22.47
CA GLN A 366 -4.15 -14.37 21.92
C GLN A 366 -4.27 -14.92 20.50
N HIS A 367 -3.58 -14.29 19.55
CA HIS A 367 -3.62 -14.72 18.15
C HIS A 367 -2.94 -16.08 17.94
N ASP A 368 -1.74 -16.25 18.46
CA ASP A 368 -1.01 -17.51 18.37
C ASP A 368 -1.32 -18.38 19.60
N ILE A 369 -2.18 -19.38 19.40
CA ILE A 369 -2.62 -20.33 20.44
C ILE A 369 -1.92 -21.70 20.33
N ARG A 370 -0.92 -21.83 19.44
CA ARG A 370 -0.20 -23.10 19.27
C ARG A 370 0.49 -23.49 20.57
N ASP A 371 0.36 -24.77 20.96
CA ASP A 371 1.06 -25.31 22.12
C ASP A 371 2.58 -25.36 21.84
N CYS A 372 3.34 -24.81 22.74
CA CYS A 372 4.79 -24.79 22.66
C CYS A 372 5.41 -25.48 23.86
N LYS A 373 5.75 -26.75 23.70
CA LYS A 373 6.48 -27.51 24.71
C LYS A 373 7.92 -26.97 24.78
N GLY A 374 8.31 -26.44 25.92
CA GLY A 374 9.66 -25.90 26.14
C GLY A 374 9.81 -24.37 25.99
N CYS A 375 8.79 -23.64 25.48
CA CYS A 375 8.83 -22.17 25.39
C CYS A 375 8.84 -21.44 26.75
N LYS A 376 8.51 -22.14 27.86
CA LYS A 376 8.49 -21.59 29.23
C LYS A 376 9.77 -21.83 30.00
N ALA A 377 10.87 -22.14 29.34
CA ALA A 377 12.17 -22.28 29.99
C ALA A 377 12.59 -20.94 30.62
N ALA A 378 12.93 -20.98 31.93
CA ALA A 378 13.34 -19.80 32.69
C ALA A 378 14.63 -19.16 32.17
N SER A 379 15.49 -19.94 31.51
CA SER A 379 16.71 -19.47 30.85
C SER A 379 17.13 -20.43 29.74
N TRP A 380 17.79 -19.90 28.72
CA TRP A 380 18.40 -20.73 27.70
C TRP A 380 19.73 -21.31 28.23
N ARG A 381 19.90 -22.64 28.11
CA ARG A 381 21.08 -23.38 28.53
C ARG A 381 21.66 -24.25 27.41
N GLY A 382 21.52 -23.81 26.15
CA GLY A 382 21.97 -24.59 25.01
C GLY A 382 20.98 -25.66 24.53
N GLN A 383 19.73 -25.68 25.06
CA GLN A 383 18.68 -26.61 24.61
C GLN A 383 18.28 -26.30 23.18
N GLU A 384 17.79 -27.32 22.48
CA GLU A 384 17.23 -27.19 21.15
C GLU A 384 16.04 -26.20 21.14
N LEU A 385 15.86 -25.52 20.00
CA LEU A 385 14.67 -24.67 19.80
C LEU A 385 13.41 -25.53 19.92
N PRO A 386 12.35 -25.02 20.59
CA PRO A 386 11.11 -25.77 20.71
C PRO A 386 10.49 -26.00 19.32
N ASP A 387 10.08 -27.24 19.08
CA ASP A 387 9.32 -27.58 17.89
C ASP A 387 7.85 -27.19 18.09
N ILE A 388 7.37 -26.25 17.25
CA ILE A 388 5.99 -25.80 17.24
C ILE A 388 5.32 -26.39 16.03
N ALA A 389 4.43 -27.36 16.22
CA ALA A 389 3.69 -27.98 15.13
C ALA A 389 2.91 -26.93 14.33
N ASP A 390 3.11 -26.93 13.02
CA ASP A 390 2.34 -26.07 12.12
C ASP A 390 1.04 -26.78 11.70
N THR A 391 -0.06 -26.41 12.32
CA THR A 391 -1.39 -26.98 12.13
C THR A 391 -2.25 -26.26 11.09
N ARG A 392 -1.68 -25.28 10.37
CA ARG A 392 -2.40 -24.51 9.35
C ARG A 392 -2.80 -25.38 8.16
N GLU A 393 -3.98 -25.12 7.62
CA GLU A 393 -4.48 -25.80 6.43
C GLU A 393 -3.58 -25.52 5.20
N GLN A 394 -3.36 -26.57 4.39
CA GLN A 394 -2.63 -26.43 3.14
C GLN A 394 -3.59 -26.03 2.02
N VAL A 395 -3.54 -24.77 1.60
CA VAL A 395 -4.42 -24.18 0.56
C VAL A 395 -4.05 -24.67 -0.84
N ILE A 396 -2.76 -24.75 -1.12
CA ILE A 396 -2.20 -25.34 -2.36
C ILE A 396 -0.94 -26.14 -2.04
N ALA A 397 -0.54 -27.05 -2.93
CA ALA A 397 0.68 -27.84 -2.75
C ALA A 397 1.91 -26.93 -2.62
N PRO A 398 2.87 -27.23 -1.72
CA PRO A 398 4.10 -26.44 -1.57
C PRO A 398 4.90 -26.31 -2.87
N THR A 399 4.89 -27.35 -3.70
CA THR A 399 5.54 -27.36 -5.02
C THR A 399 4.91 -26.36 -5.97
N THR A 400 3.59 -26.21 -5.95
CA THR A 400 2.84 -25.22 -6.75
C THR A 400 3.14 -23.81 -6.26
N ALA A 401 3.10 -23.57 -4.94
CA ALA A 401 3.47 -22.31 -4.34
C ALA A 401 4.90 -21.87 -4.75
N TYR A 402 5.87 -22.79 -4.64
CA TYR A 402 7.26 -22.56 -5.06
C TYR A 402 7.37 -22.17 -6.54
N GLN A 403 6.69 -22.91 -7.43
CA GLN A 403 6.74 -22.60 -8.88
C GLN A 403 6.15 -21.22 -9.18
N VAL A 404 5.04 -20.85 -8.54
CA VAL A 404 4.44 -19.52 -8.68
C VAL A 404 5.40 -18.44 -8.18
N VAL A 405 5.98 -18.59 -6.99
CA VAL A 405 6.96 -17.64 -6.42
C VAL A 405 8.16 -17.49 -7.36
N SER A 406 8.71 -18.59 -7.87
CA SER A 406 9.82 -18.57 -8.84
C SER A 406 9.47 -17.81 -10.14
N MET A 407 8.23 -17.93 -10.63
CA MET A 407 7.79 -17.15 -11.78
C MET A 407 7.60 -15.68 -11.44
N LEU A 408 7.12 -15.36 -10.23
CA LEU A 408 6.94 -13.99 -9.74
C LEU A 408 8.28 -13.29 -9.43
N GLU A 409 9.32 -14.03 -9.08
CA GLU A 409 10.69 -13.53 -9.05
C GLU A 409 11.11 -13.04 -10.46
N GLY A 410 10.77 -13.79 -11.50
CA GLY A 410 10.98 -13.39 -12.89
C GLY A 410 10.31 -12.08 -13.27
N VAL A 411 9.14 -11.76 -12.70
CA VAL A 411 8.47 -10.45 -12.88
C VAL A 411 9.37 -9.30 -12.44
N VAL A 412 10.10 -9.48 -11.33
CA VAL A 412 11.04 -8.48 -10.79
C VAL A 412 12.35 -8.48 -11.57
N GLN A 413 12.88 -9.65 -11.92
CA GLN A 413 14.21 -9.75 -12.56
C GLN A 413 14.19 -9.22 -14.00
N ARG A 414 13.17 -9.53 -14.79
CA ARG A 414 13.11 -9.23 -16.24
C ARG A 414 11.74 -8.79 -16.77
N GLY A 415 10.71 -8.81 -15.89
CA GLY A 415 9.32 -8.53 -16.25
C GLY A 415 8.85 -7.12 -15.92
N THR A 416 7.55 -7.00 -15.66
CA THR A 416 6.86 -5.73 -15.43
C THR A 416 7.26 -5.02 -14.14
N GLY A 417 7.79 -5.76 -13.13
CA GLY A 417 8.24 -5.24 -11.84
C GLY A 417 9.73 -4.85 -11.76
N ARG A 418 10.46 -4.85 -12.88
CA ARG A 418 11.93 -4.69 -12.90
C ARG A 418 12.49 -3.45 -12.19
N LYS A 419 11.68 -2.41 -11.96
CA LYS A 419 12.13 -1.19 -11.25
C LYS A 419 12.57 -1.48 -9.82
N ILE A 420 11.95 -2.46 -9.13
CA ILE A 420 12.29 -2.80 -7.76
C ILE A 420 13.61 -3.60 -7.62
N ARG A 421 14.23 -4.04 -8.72
CA ARG A 421 15.59 -4.62 -8.70
C ARG A 421 16.62 -3.70 -8.06
N ALA A 422 16.37 -2.38 -8.07
CA ALA A 422 17.24 -1.39 -7.44
C ALA A 422 17.44 -1.65 -5.93
N VAL A 423 16.52 -2.34 -5.27
CA VAL A 423 16.60 -2.73 -3.85
C VAL A 423 17.71 -3.75 -3.60
N LYS A 424 18.16 -4.51 -4.61
CA LYS A 424 19.24 -5.52 -4.53
C LYS A 424 19.01 -6.61 -3.46
N LYS A 425 17.75 -7.01 -3.27
CA LYS A 425 17.35 -8.12 -2.39
C LYS A 425 16.59 -9.17 -3.21
N PRO A 426 16.49 -10.43 -2.72
CA PRO A 426 15.62 -11.43 -3.34
C PRO A 426 14.16 -10.99 -3.18
N LEU A 427 13.57 -10.51 -4.26
CA LEU A 427 12.22 -9.99 -4.30
C LEU A 427 11.43 -10.63 -5.43
N ALA A 428 10.18 -10.89 -5.16
CA ALA A 428 9.21 -11.31 -6.15
C ALA A 428 7.95 -10.40 -6.04
N GLY A 429 7.06 -10.47 -7.04
CA GLY A 429 5.84 -9.68 -6.97
C GLY A 429 5.09 -9.61 -8.29
N LYS A 430 3.98 -8.89 -8.27
CA LYS A 430 3.12 -8.72 -9.43
C LYS A 430 2.51 -7.33 -9.49
N THR A 431 2.55 -6.72 -10.65
CA THR A 431 1.84 -5.49 -10.97
C THR A 431 0.38 -5.80 -11.33
N GLY A 432 -0.54 -4.94 -10.90
CA GLY A 432 -1.92 -4.90 -11.32
C GLY A 432 -2.24 -3.54 -11.92
N THR A 433 -3.03 -3.52 -12.98
CA THR A 433 -3.54 -2.29 -13.58
C THR A 433 -4.90 -2.60 -14.17
N THR A 434 -5.88 -1.75 -13.89
CA THR A 434 -7.22 -1.87 -14.47
C THR A 434 -7.31 -1.17 -15.81
N ASN A 435 -8.42 -1.37 -16.50
CA ASN A 435 -8.72 -0.65 -17.73
C ASN A 435 -8.66 0.87 -17.46
N ASP A 436 -8.19 1.62 -18.46
CA ASP A 436 -8.00 3.07 -18.37
C ASP A 436 -7.02 3.53 -17.28
N SER A 437 -6.25 2.59 -16.70
CA SER A 437 -5.26 2.87 -15.63
C SER A 437 -5.84 3.60 -14.41
N LYS A 438 -7.12 3.34 -14.10
CA LYS A 438 -7.80 3.96 -12.94
C LYS A 438 -7.25 3.47 -11.62
N ASP A 439 -6.93 2.17 -11.55
CA ASP A 439 -6.36 1.54 -10.37
C ASP A 439 -5.00 0.93 -10.70
N ALA A 440 -4.00 1.20 -9.90
CA ALA A 440 -2.68 0.62 -9.99
C ALA A 440 -2.34 -0.14 -8.71
N TRP A 441 -1.90 -1.41 -8.86
CA TRP A 441 -1.57 -2.31 -7.77
C TRP A 441 -0.15 -2.82 -7.89
N PHE A 442 0.48 -3.03 -6.75
CA PHE A 442 1.68 -3.82 -6.67
C PHE A 442 1.66 -4.69 -5.41
N LEU A 443 1.76 -6.00 -5.58
CA LEU A 443 1.94 -6.97 -4.51
C LEU A 443 3.38 -7.47 -4.62
N GLY A 444 4.23 -7.04 -3.70
CA GLY A 444 5.64 -7.41 -3.65
C GLY A 444 5.98 -8.14 -2.37
N PHE A 445 6.98 -9.01 -2.41
CA PHE A 445 7.37 -9.77 -1.23
C PHE A 445 8.84 -10.20 -1.26
N SER A 446 9.36 -10.39 -0.05
CA SER A 446 10.54 -11.18 0.29
C SER A 446 10.08 -12.46 1.02
N PRO A 447 11.00 -13.35 1.44
CA PRO A 447 10.61 -14.53 2.24
C PRO A 447 9.83 -14.19 3.53
N ASP A 448 10.12 -13.04 4.16
CA ASP A 448 9.61 -12.69 5.50
C ASP A 448 8.68 -11.46 5.51
N LEU A 449 8.38 -10.87 4.36
CA LEU A 449 7.55 -9.68 4.29
C LEU A 449 6.77 -9.62 2.99
N VAL A 450 5.47 -9.44 3.08
CA VAL A 450 4.59 -9.13 1.94
C VAL A 450 4.10 -7.70 2.06
N VAL A 451 4.20 -6.94 0.98
CA VAL A 451 3.69 -5.56 0.91
C VAL A 451 2.75 -5.43 -0.26
N GLY A 452 1.51 -5.08 0.04
CA GLY A 452 0.52 -4.67 -0.94
C GLY A 452 0.41 -3.16 -0.99
N VAL A 453 0.38 -2.59 -2.20
CA VAL A 453 0.14 -1.16 -2.43
C VAL A 453 -0.91 -1.01 -3.51
N TYR A 454 -1.82 -0.08 -3.29
CA TYR A 454 -2.86 0.30 -4.22
C TYR A 454 -2.91 1.82 -4.34
N THR A 455 -3.13 2.34 -5.55
CA THR A 455 -3.40 3.76 -5.84
C THR A 455 -4.51 3.86 -6.88
N GLY A 456 -5.50 4.78 -6.62
CA GLY A 456 -6.64 4.97 -7.52
C GLY A 456 -7.66 5.98 -7.00
#